data_0adba052afa983a4ea961a4a4f354c9c
#
_entry.id   0adba052afa983a4ea961a4a4f354c9c
#
_cell.length_a   1.000
_cell.length_b   1.000
_cell.length_c   1.000
_cell.angle_alpha   90.00
_cell.angle_beta   90.00
_cell.angle_gamma   90.00
#
_symmetry.space_group_name_H-M   'P 1'
#
loop_
_entity.id
_entity.type
_entity.pdbx_description
1 polymer ?
#
loop_
_entity_poly.entity_id
_entity_poly.type
_entity_poly.pdbx_seq_one_letter_code
_entity_poly.pdbx_strand_id
1 'polypeptide(L)'
;MNLLPLFDNGYAATGEKGKLVLFVVALGLLLVAMGTYRSPAVALMPDVTPKPLRSRANAIINLMGAVGGITYLLTAALLYPNSKTAGVQHVNYQPLFVAVSLLMAAAVAVLYFKTNEPKLAAAEKEYEAEHPEQQLVEEEPDGSEELPKEVKRSLVMLLSSIALWYIGYNGVTTWWTTYVGRVMGQGLGGASTCLLVATGGAIVSYIPVGQLASKIGRKK
;
A
#
# COMPACT_ATOMS: atom_id res chain seq x y z
N MET A 1 -1.50 -16.87 2.25
CA MET A 1 -0.68 -16.03 3.12
C MET A 1 -0.15 -16.79 4.35
N ASN A 2 -0.99 -17.45 5.17
CA ASN A 2 -0.59 -18.20 6.38
C ASN A 2 0.27 -19.45 6.12
N LEU A 3 0.33 -19.94 4.90
CA LEU A 3 1.20 -21.06 4.53
C LEU A 3 2.70 -20.68 4.49
N LEU A 4 3.02 -19.41 4.26
CA LEU A 4 4.40 -18.95 4.19
C LEU A 4 5.17 -19.18 5.50
N PRO A 5 4.70 -18.65 6.66
CA PRO A 5 5.41 -18.90 7.92
C PRO A 5 5.34 -20.37 8.36
N LEU A 6 4.33 -21.13 7.92
CA LEU A 6 4.27 -22.57 8.19
C LEU A 6 5.43 -23.31 7.50
N PHE A 7 5.67 -23.03 6.23
CA PHE A 7 6.77 -23.64 5.49
C PHE A 7 8.14 -23.14 5.95
N ASP A 8 8.24 -21.85 6.32
CA ASP A 8 9.44 -21.26 6.88
C ASP A 8 9.83 -21.90 8.21
N ASN A 9 8.90 -21.98 9.15
CA ASN A 9 9.10 -22.68 10.43
C ASN A 9 9.45 -24.16 10.23
N GLY A 10 8.80 -24.81 9.25
CA GLY A 10 9.08 -26.20 8.92
C GLY A 10 10.49 -26.38 8.34
N TYR A 11 10.95 -25.48 7.49
CA TYR A 11 12.31 -25.48 6.96
C TYR A 11 13.35 -25.24 8.06
N ALA A 12 13.11 -24.25 8.92
CA ALA A 12 13.98 -23.95 10.05
C ALA A 12 14.14 -25.15 11.03
N ALA A 13 13.07 -25.94 11.20
CA ALA A 13 13.10 -27.10 12.10
C ALA A 13 13.79 -28.32 11.49
N THR A 14 13.65 -28.57 10.18
CA THR A 14 14.09 -29.84 9.56
C THR A 14 15.22 -29.69 8.54
N GLY A 15 15.46 -28.48 8.02
CA GLY A 15 16.41 -28.22 6.92
C GLY A 15 16.02 -28.85 5.57
N GLU A 16 14.79 -29.38 5.45
CA GLU A 16 14.32 -30.05 4.24
C GLU A 16 14.15 -29.08 3.06
N LYS A 17 14.91 -29.27 2.00
CA LYS A 17 14.82 -28.43 0.77
C LYS A 17 13.42 -28.43 0.16
N GLY A 18 12.62 -29.49 0.33
CA GLY A 18 11.24 -29.54 -0.12
C GLY A 18 10.36 -28.46 0.49
N LYS A 19 10.53 -28.14 1.77
CA LYS A 19 9.78 -27.05 2.44
C LYS A 19 10.20 -25.67 1.93
N LEU A 20 11.46 -25.50 1.59
CA LEU A 20 11.93 -24.27 0.93
C LEU A 20 11.28 -24.09 -0.45
N VAL A 21 11.18 -25.15 -1.24
CA VAL A 21 10.51 -25.10 -2.55
C VAL A 21 9.03 -24.75 -2.38
N LEU A 22 8.34 -25.39 -1.41
CA LEU A 22 6.94 -25.06 -1.10
C LEU A 22 6.76 -23.61 -0.65
N PHE A 23 7.69 -23.08 0.12
CA PHE A 23 7.70 -21.65 0.49
C PHE A 23 7.79 -20.75 -0.74
N VAL A 24 8.72 -21.03 -1.66
CA VAL A 24 8.90 -20.22 -2.88
C VAL A 24 7.67 -20.31 -3.79
N VAL A 25 7.08 -21.50 -3.94
CA VAL A 25 5.84 -21.69 -4.73
C VAL A 25 4.68 -20.93 -4.08
N ALA A 26 4.50 -21.05 -2.76
CA ALA A 26 3.44 -20.32 -2.04
C ALA A 26 3.62 -18.79 -2.13
N LEU A 27 4.86 -18.32 -2.09
CA LEU A 27 5.19 -16.90 -2.28
C LEU A 27 4.83 -16.44 -3.70
N GLY A 28 5.18 -17.23 -4.72
CA GLY A 28 4.83 -16.96 -6.12
C GLY A 28 3.33 -16.86 -6.32
N LEU A 29 2.56 -17.81 -5.80
CA LEU A 29 1.09 -17.80 -5.84
C LEU A 29 0.50 -16.59 -5.11
N LEU A 30 1.07 -16.22 -3.96
CA LEU A 30 0.64 -15.02 -3.23
C LEU A 30 0.87 -13.75 -4.05
N LEU A 31 2.03 -13.61 -4.70
CA LEU A 31 2.35 -12.44 -5.53
C LEU A 31 1.42 -12.34 -6.74
N VAL A 32 1.09 -13.45 -7.40
CA VAL A 32 0.12 -13.48 -8.51
C VAL A 32 -1.26 -13.07 -7.99
N ALA A 33 -1.72 -13.64 -6.88
CA ALA A 33 -3.02 -13.28 -6.29
C ALA A 33 -3.08 -11.80 -5.90
N MET A 34 -2.01 -11.25 -5.32
CA MET A 34 -1.92 -9.83 -4.98
C MET A 34 -1.95 -8.93 -6.22
N GLY A 35 -1.25 -9.32 -7.28
CA GLY A 35 -1.26 -8.60 -8.56
C GLY A 35 -2.66 -8.56 -9.18
N THR A 36 -3.34 -9.70 -9.20
CA THR A 36 -4.70 -9.83 -9.74
C THR A 36 -5.72 -9.02 -8.92
N TYR A 37 -5.62 -9.04 -7.59
CA TYR A 37 -6.53 -8.32 -6.69
C TYR A 37 -6.33 -6.80 -6.76
N ARG A 38 -5.09 -6.33 -6.93
CA ARG A 38 -4.76 -4.91 -6.83
C ARG A 38 -5.48 -4.04 -7.86
N SER A 39 -5.57 -4.51 -9.10
CA SER A 39 -6.19 -3.74 -10.19
C SER A 39 -7.67 -3.43 -9.94
N PRO A 40 -8.56 -4.41 -9.69
CA PRO A 40 -9.96 -4.12 -9.39
C PRO A 40 -10.15 -3.35 -8.07
N ALA A 41 -9.30 -3.59 -7.06
CA ALA A 41 -9.40 -2.87 -5.79
C ALA A 41 -9.10 -1.36 -5.95
N VAL A 42 -8.16 -0.99 -6.82
CA VAL A 42 -7.85 0.42 -7.10
C VAL A 42 -8.90 1.04 -8.02
N ALA A 43 -9.44 0.28 -8.98
CA ALA A 43 -10.46 0.76 -9.91
C ALA A 43 -11.81 1.05 -9.23
N LEU A 44 -12.14 0.31 -8.18
CA LEU A 44 -13.43 0.47 -7.47
C LEU A 44 -13.71 1.91 -7.04
N MET A 45 -12.69 2.65 -6.59
CA MET A 45 -12.89 4.03 -6.10
C MET A 45 -13.36 5.00 -7.20
N PRO A 46 -12.67 5.10 -8.36
CA PRO A 46 -13.15 5.97 -9.43
C PRO A 46 -14.47 5.51 -10.03
N ASP A 47 -14.80 4.20 -9.96
CA ASP A 47 -16.04 3.64 -10.52
C ASP A 47 -17.30 3.95 -9.67
N VAL A 48 -17.12 4.28 -8.39
CA VAL A 48 -18.24 4.59 -7.47
C VAL A 48 -18.20 6.03 -6.94
N THR A 49 -17.29 6.87 -7.45
CA THR A 49 -17.11 8.23 -6.94
C THR A 49 -17.25 9.27 -8.04
N PRO A 50 -18.19 10.22 -7.93
CA PRO A 50 -18.35 11.31 -8.88
C PRO A 50 -17.05 12.07 -9.13
N LYS A 51 -16.80 12.46 -10.37
CA LYS A 51 -15.55 13.13 -10.81
C LYS A 51 -15.09 14.28 -9.90
N PRO A 52 -15.97 15.22 -9.46
CA PRO A 52 -15.56 16.32 -8.58
C PRO A 52 -15.06 15.85 -7.20
N LEU A 53 -15.50 14.69 -6.74
CA LEU A 53 -15.17 14.16 -5.41
C LEU A 53 -13.99 13.18 -5.42
N ARG A 54 -13.50 12.76 -6.58
CA ARG A 54 -12.40 11.77 -6.73
C ARG A 54 -11.12 12.18 -6.00
N SER A 55 -10.78 13.47 -5.98
CA SER A 55 -9.61 13.96 -5.24
C SER A 55 -9.75 13.75 -3.73
N ARG A 56 -10.93 14.00 -3.17
CA ARG A 56 -11.22 13.77 -1.73
C ARG A 56 -11.24 12.28 -1.42
N ALA A 57 -11.86 11.47 -2.27
CA ALA A 57 -11.90 10.01 -2.12
C ALA A 57 -10.48 9.42 -2.15
N ASN A 58 -9.62 9.87 -3.06
CA ASN A 58 -8.22 9.44 -3.13
C ASN A 58 -7.44 9.81 -1.86
N ALA A 59 -7.68 10.99 -1.29
CA ALA A 59 -7.07 11.38 -0.02
C ALA A 59 -7.49 10.45 1.13
N ILE A 60 -8.78 10.07 1.20
CA ILE A 60 -9.30 9.14 2.21
C ILE A 60 -8.68 7.74 2.04
N ILE A 61 -8.57 7.23 0.81
CA ILE A 61 -7.95 5.93 0.54
C ILE A 61 -6.48 5.91 0.98
N ASN A 62 -5.73 6.97 0.65
CA ASN A 62 -4.33 7.08 1.07
C ASN A 62 -4.21 7.16 2.61
N LEU A 63 -5.12 7.89 3.27
CA LEU A 63 -5.17 7.96 4.73
C LEU A 63 -5.48 6.57 5.33
N MET A 64 -6.44 5.84 4.79
CA MET A 64 -6.75 4.47 5.23
C MET A 64 -5.57 3.51 5.00
N GLY A 65 -4.84 3.67 3.89
CA GLY A 65 -3.59 2.94 3.66
C GLY A 65 -2.54 3.22 4.74
N ALA A 66 -2.37 4.47 5.15
CA ALA A 66 -1.47 4.84 6.24
C ALA A 66 -1.93 4.25 7.59
N VAL A 67 -3.23 4.29 7.89
CA VAL A 67 -3.81 3.65 9.10
C VAL A 67 -3.54 2.14 9.10
N GLY A 68 -3.73 1.46 7.96
CA GLY A 68 -3.40 0.04 7.83
C GLY A 68 -1.91 -0.25 8.06
N GLY A 69 -1.03 0.59 7.52
CA GLY A 69 0.43 0.50 7.76
C GLY A 69 0.80 0.68 9.23
N ILE A 70 0.23 1.67 9.90
CA ILE A 70 0.43 1.91 11.35
C ILE A 70 -0.08 0.71 12.15
N THR A 71 -1.27 0.19 11.83
CA THR A 71 -1.83 -0.98 12.50
C THR A 71 -0.91 -2.21 12.38
N TYR A 72 -0.36 -2.44 11.19
CA TYR A 72 0.64 -3.49 10.98
C TYR A 72 1.89 -3.28 11.83
N LEU A 73 2.46 -2.08 11.81
CA LEU A 73 3.69 -1.77 12.56
C LEU A 73 3.48 -1.88 14.07
N LEU A 74 2.34 -1.41 14.58
CA LEU A 74 1.97 -1.57 16.00
C LEU A 74 1.83 -3.04 16.37
N THR A 75 1.11 -3.83 15.56
CA THR A 75 0.93 -5.26 15.78
C THR A 75 2.29 -5.97 15.79
N ALA A 76 3.18 -5.65 14.84
CA ALA A 76 4.51 -6.22 14.78
C ALA A 76 5.36 -5.82 15.99
N ALA A 77 5.33 -4.56 16.42
CA ALA A 77 6.07 -4.08 17.59
C ALA A 77 5.59 -4.74 18.91
N LEU A 78 4.28 -4.95 19.05
CA LEU A 78 3.69 -5.55 20.25
C LEU A 78 3.92 -7.07 20.30
N LEU A 79 3.78 -7.77 19.18
CA LEU A 79 3.97 -9.22 19.13
C LEU A 79 5.45 -9.62 19.20
N TYR A 80 6.33 -8.80 18.64
CA TYR A 80 7.76 -9.09 18.51
C TYR A 80 8.64 -8.00 19.15
N PRO A 81 8.50 -7.73 20.46
CA PRO A 81 9.36 -6.77 21.14
C PRO A 81 10.81 -7.21 21.03
N ASN A 82 11.73 -6.24 21.02
CA ASN A 82 13.14 -6.48 20.82
C ASN A 82 13.74 -7.46 21.84
N SER A 83 13.21 -7.43 23.08
CA SER A 83 13.60 -8.37 24.15
C SER A 83 13.36 -9.85 23.81
N LYS A 84 12.41 -10.15 22.91
CA LYS A 84 12.07 -11.53 22.50
C LYS A 84 12.70 -11.95 21.17
N THR A 85 13.14 -11.00 20.35
CA THR A 85 13.55 -11.27 18.96
C THR A 85 15.01 -10.94 18.67
N ALA A 86 15.66 -10.11 19.48
CA ALA A 86 17.06 -9.78 19.30
C ALA A 86 17.96 -11.00 19.59
N GLY A 87 18.84 -11.35 18.63
CA GLY A 87 19.76 -12.46 18.76
C GLY A 87 19.16 -13.87 18.54
N VAL A 88 17.87 -13.98 18.25
CA VAL A 88 17.22 -15.25 17.92
C VAL A 88 17.47 -15.58 16.46
N GLN A 89 17.99 -16.78 16.18
CA GLN A 89 18.30 -17.22 14.81
C GLN A 89 17.07 -17.37 13.92
N HIS A 90 15.93 -17.79 14.49
CA HIS A 90 14.68 -17.97 13.77
C HIS A 90 13.51 -17.48 14.63
N VAL A 91 12.69 -16.60 14.07
CA VAL A 91 11.51 -16.03 14.72
C VAL A 91 10.27 -16.57 14.02
N ASN A 92 9.34 -17.11 14.79
CA ASN A 92 8.06 -17.58 14.26
C ASN A 92 7.12 -16.40 13.98
N TYR A 93 6.91 -16.05 12.71
CA TYR A 93 6.03 -14.99 12.26
C TYR A 93 4.57 -15.41 12.06
N GLN A 94 4.20 -16.65 12.34
CA GLN A 94 2.85 -17.17 12.17
C GLN A 94 1.77 -16.29 12.84
N PRO A 95 1.91 -15.85 14.10
CA PRO A 95 0.89 -15.02 14.75
C PRO A 95 0.64 -13.70 14.01
N LEU A 96 1.68 -13.06 13.47
CA LEU A 96 1.55 -11.83 12.70
C LEU A 96 0.79 -12.05 11.39
N PHE A 97 1.13 -13.11 10.67
CA PHE A 97 0.44 -13.47 9.42
C PHE A 97 -1.03 -13.82 9.66
N VAL A 98 -1.36 -14.50 10.75
CA VAL A 98 -2.74 -14.78 11.14
C VAL A 98 -3.49 -13.49 11.46
N ALA A 99 -2.93 -12.59 12.27
CA ALA A 99 -3.54 -11.31 12.61
C ALA A 99 -3.83 -10.47 11.37
N VAL A 100 -2.86 -10.33 10.46
CA VAL A 100 -3.04 -9.59 9.21
C VAL A 100 -4.07 -10.26 8.29
N SER A 101 -4.07 -11.61 8.19
CA SER A 101 -5.06 -12.33 7.38
C SER A 101 -6.48 -12.15 7.91
N LEU A 102 -6.67 -12.16 9.22
CA LEU A 102 -7.98 -11.91 9.84
C LEU A 102 -8.44 -10.47 9.59
N LEU A 103 -7.54 -9.49 9.70
CA LEU A 103 -7.85 -8.10 9.41
C LEU A 103 -8.26 -7.93 7.93
N MET A 104 -7.52 -8.53 7.01
CA MET A 104 -7.85 -8.49 5.58
C MET A 104 -9.20 -9.16 5.30
N ALA A 105 -9.47 -10.34 5.87
CA ALA A 105 -10.72 -11.05 5.70
C ALA A 105 -11.90 -10.22 6.26
N ALA A 106 -11.75 -9.60 7.42
CA ALA A 106 -12.75 -8.71 8.00
C ALA A 106 -13.00 -7.50 7.11
N ALA A 107 -11.96 -6.85 6.58
CA ALA A 107 -12.10 -5.71 5.68
C ALA A 107 -12.84 -6.07 4.39
N VAL A 108 -12.50 -7.22 3.78
CA VAL A 108 -13.18 -7.73 2.58
C VAL A 108 -14.64 -8.08 2.89
N ALA A 109 -14.91 -8.70 4.03
CA ALA A 109 -16.27 -9.00 4.46
C ALA A 109 -17.11 -7.73 4.64
N VAL A 110 -16.57 -6.69 5.29
CA VAL A 110 -17.24 -5.39 5.42
C VAL A 110 -17.54 -4.79 4.05
N LEU A 111 -16.58 -4.81 3.14
CA LEU A 111 -16.75 -4.31 1.78
C LEU A 111 -17.86 -5.10 1.06
N TYR A 112 -17.83 -6.42 1.09
CA TYR A 112 -18.80 -7.28 0.44
C TYR A 112 -20.24 -7.07 0.95
N PHE A 113 -20.42 -6.98 2.28
CA PHE A 113 -21.76 -6.84 2.86
C PHE A 113 -22.30 -5.40 2.88
N LYS A 114 -21.42 -4.40 2.86
CA LYS A 114 -21.83 -2.99 2.98
C LYS A 114 -21.78 -2.22 1.67
N THR A 115 -21.02 -2.67 0.68
CA THR A 115 -20.87 -1.98 -0.60
C THR A 115 -21.79 -2.62 -1.65
N ASN A 116 -22.72 -1.82 -2.17
CA ASN A 116 -23.55 -2.22 -3.31
C ASN A 116 -23.10 -1.39 -4.51
N GLU A 117 -22.12 -1.93 -5.26
CA GLU A 117 -21.50 -1.25 -6.40
C GLU A 117 -22.53 -0.77 -7.44
N PRO A 118 -23.53 -1.58 -7.88
CA PRO A 118 -24.53 -1.10 -8.85
C PRO A 118 -25.34 0.11 -8.34
N LYS A 119 -25.67 0.16 -7.05
CA LYS A 119 -26.39 1.31 -6.46
C LYS A 119 -25.50 2.55 -6.37
N LEU A 120 -24.24 2.37 -6.03
CA LEU A 120 -23.29 3.48 -5.94
C LEU A 120 -22.97 4.05 -7.30
N ALA A 121 -22.78 3.20 -8.30
CA ALA A 121 -22.56 3.64 -9.68
C ALA A 121 -23.81 4.32 -10.30
N ALA A 122 -25.02 3.90 -9.90
CA ALA A 122 -26.24 4.61 -10.30
C ALA A 122 -26.35 5.99 -9.64
N ALA A 123 -26.04 6.08 -8.35
CA ALA A 123 -26.01 7.34 -7.61
C ALA A 123 -24.92 8.30 -8.13
N GLU A 124 -23.78 7.78 -8.59
CA GLU A 124 -22.74 8.57 -9.26
C GLU A 124 -23.28 9.24 -10.52
N LYS A 125 -23.94 8.48 -11.40
CA LYS A 125 -24.54 8.98 -12.65
C LYS A 125 -25.63 10.01 -12.38
N GLU A 126 -26.47 9.78 -11.38
CA GLU A 126 -27.51 10.72 -10.95
C GLU A 126 -26.91 12.03 -10.47
N TYR A 127 -25.88 11.96 -9.61
CA TYR A 127 -25.15 13.14 -9.13
C TYR A 127 -24.49 13.93 -10.26
N GLU A 128 -23.87 13.25 -11.22
CA GLU A 128 -23.25 13.88 -12.39
C GLU A 128 -24.31 14.53 -13.30
N ALA A 129 -25.49 13.95 -13.42
CA ALA A 129 -26.60 14.53 -14.20
C ALA A 129 -27.21 15.79 -13.53
N GLU A 130 -27.27 15.81 -12.20
CA GLU A 130 -27.78 16.96 -11.43
C GLU A 130 -26.79 18.14 -11.35
N HIS A 131 -25.48 17.89 -11.54
CA HIS A 131 -24.43 18.90 -11.39
C HIS A 131 -23.56 19.02 -12.65
N PRO A 132 -24.14 19.34 -13.82
CA PRO A 132 -23.38 19.43 -15.08
C PRO A 132 -22.28 20.52 -15.05
N GLU A 133 -22.44 21.57 -14.24
CA GLU A 133 -21.44 22.62 -14.06
C GLU A 133 -20.18 22.17 -13.31
N GLN A 134 -20.26 21.07 -12.55
CA GLN A 134 -19.13 20.51 -11.82
C GLN A 134 -18.41 19.42 -12.60
N GLN A 135 -18.94 19.05 -13.75
CA GLN A 135 -18.23 18.18 -14.68
C GLN A 135 -17.02 18.99 -15.18
N LEU A 136 -15.83 18.62 -14.71
CA LEU A 136 -14.61 19.03 -15.39
C LEU A 136 -14.79 18.55 -16.84
N VAL A 137 -14.73 19.50 -17.79
CA VAL A 137 -14.66 19.17 -19.20
C VAL A 137 -13.32 18.47 -19.41
N GLU A 138 -13.25 17.19 -19.03
CA GLU A 138 -12.27 16.31 -19.58
C GLU A 138 -12.79 16.03 -20.98
N GLU A 139 -12.30 16.81 -21.96
CA GLU A 139 -12.27 16.34 -23.34
C GLU A 139 -11.63 14.95 -23.25
N GLU A 140 -12.45 13.92 -23.42
CA GLU A 140 -11.90 12.57 -23.61
C GLU A 140 -10.93 12.73 -24.78
N PRO A 141 -9.63 12.52 -24.61
CA PRO A 141 -8.72 12.64 -25.72
C PRO A 141 -9.21 11.61 -26.72
N ASP A 142 -9.67 12.10 -27.88
CA ASP A 142 -9.96 11.26 -29.03
C ASP A 142 -8.68 10.43 -29.22
N GLY A 143 -8.78 9.14 -28.96
CA GLY A 143 -7.60 8.23 -28.85
C GLY A 143 -6.77 8.14 -30.15
N SER A 144 -7.04 9.00 -31.11
CA SER A 144 -6.40 9.14 -32.42
C SER A 144 -5.37 10.28 -32.49
N GLU A 145 -5.37 11.24 -31.56
CA GLU A 145 -4.38 12.34 -31.61
C GLU A 145 -3.09 11.94 -30.89
N GLU A 146 -1.99 11.84 -31.64
CA GLU A 146 -0.67 11.72 -31.08
C GLU A 146 -0.35 12.93 -30.19
N LEU A 147 -0.07 12.65 -28.91
CA LEU A 147 0.32 13.70 -27.95
C LEU A 147 1.45 14.58 -28.51
N PRO A 148 1.37 15.90 -28.44
CA PRO A 148 2.43 16.79 -28.85
C PRO A 148 3.78 16.39 -28.24
N LYS A 149 4.86 16.47 -28.97
CA LYS A 149 6.20 16.02 -28.54
C LYS A 149 6.62 16.61 -27.19
N GLU A 150 6.25 17.87 -26.90
CA GLU A 150 6.54 18.54 -25.64
C GLU A 150 5.77 17.93 -24.46
N VAL A 151 4.49 17.58 -24.67
CA VAL A 151 3.65 16.92 -23.67
C VAL A 151 4.17 15.52 -23.39
N LYS A 152 4.52 14.76 -24.44
CA LYS A 152 5.12 13.44 -24.32
C LYS A 152 6.45 13.48 -23.55
N ARG A 153 7.31 14.46 -23.82
CA ARG A 153 8.57 14.64 -23.09
C ARG A 153 8.31 14.96 -21.61
N SER A 154 7.38 15.88 -21.32
CA SER A 154 7.00 16.23 -19.94
C SER A 154 6.45 15.03 -19.19
N LEU A 155 5.60 14.22 -19.84
CA LEU A 155 5.03 13.01 -19.27
C LEU A 155 6.14 11.98 -18.95
N VAL A 156 7.06 11.73 -19.87
CA VAL A 156 8.18 10.81 -19.65
C VAL A 156 9.07 11.28 -18.50
N MET A 157 9.37 12.58 -18.41
CA MET A 157 10.17 13.13 -17.32
C MET A 157 9.46 12.97 -15.97
N LEU A 158 8.16 13.23 -15.92
CA LEU A 158 7.36 13.07 -14.71
C LEU A 158 7.29 11.60 -14.26
N LEU A 159 7.01 10.69 -15.19
CA LEU A 159 6.99 9.25 -14.90
C LEU A 159 8.36 8.73 -14.46
N SER A 160 9.43 9.21 -15.09
CA SER A 160 10.81 8.85 -14.70
C SER A 160 11.14 9.34 -13.29
N SER A 161 10.74 10.56 -12.93
CA SER A 161 10.93 11.12 -11.59
C SER A 161 10.19 10.30 -10.53
N ILE A 162 8.94 9.92 -10.81
CA ILE A 162 8.15 9.06 -9.93
C ILE A 162 8.81 7.68 -9.80
N ALA A 163 9.26 7.10 -10.92
CA ALA A 163 9.91 5.78 -10.91
C ALA A 163 11.20 5.80 -10.07
N LEU A 164 12.06 6.80 -10.25
CA LEU A 164 13.29 6.96 -9.48
C LEU A 164 13.01 7.14 -7.98
N TRP A 165 11.99 7.94 -7.64
CA TRP A 165 11.58 8.10 -6.24
C TRP A 165 11.09 6.77 -5.64
N TYR A 166 10.26 6.02 -6.37
CA TYR A 166 9.79 4.71 -5.91
C TYR A 166 10.91 3.69 -5.78
N ILE A 167 11.90 3.68 -6.68
CA ILE A 167 13.08 2.81 -6.58
C ILE A 167 13.84 3.12 -5.29
N GLY A 168 14.12 4.39 -5.00
CA GLY A 168 14.79 4.79 -3.76
C GLY A 168 14.00 4.42 -2.50
N TYR A 169 12.71 4.73 -2.49
CA TYR A 169 11.82 4.40 -1.37
C TYR A 169 11.75 2.89 -1.11
N ASN A 170 11.52 2.09 -2.15
CA ASN A 170 11.45 0.63 -2.02
C ASN A 170 12.81 0.02 -1.64
N GLY A 171 13.92 0.57 -2.14
CA GLY A 171 15.25 0.14 -1.75
C GLY A 171 15.48 0.26 -0.25
N VAL A 172 15.10 1.40 0.34
CA VAL A 172 15.21 1.61 1.78
C VAL A 172 14.24 0.74 2.55
N THR A 173 12.97 0.76 2.22
CA THR A 173 11.92 0.07 3.01
C THR A 173 12.05 -1.45 2.97
N THR A 174 12.44 -2.03 1.83
CA THR A 174 12.61 -3.47 1.67
C THR A 174 13.76 -3.99 2.53
N TRP A 175 14.88 -3.27 2.57
CA TRP A 175 16.08 -3.72 3.28
C TRP A 175 16.17 -3.23 4.72
N TRP A 176 15.25 -2.36 5.14
CA TRP A 176 15.25 -1.74 6.46
C TRP A 176 15.32 -2.76 7.60
N THR A 177 14.44 -3.74 7.60
CA THR A 177 14.38 -4.77 8.66
C THR A 177 15.66 -5.59 8.72
N THR A 178 16.23 -5.93 7.55
CA THR A 178 17.50 -6.65 7.46
C THR A 178 18.66 -5.80 7.96
N TYR A 179 18.69 -4.52 7.61
CA TYR A 179 19.71 -3.58 8.07
C TYR A 179 19.68 -3.43 9.59
N VAL A 180 18.51 -3.17 10.16
CA VAL A 180 18.31 -3.01 11.61
C VAL A 180 18.69 -4.30 12.36
N GLY A 181 18.36 -5.46 11.80
CA GLY A 181 18.74 -6.75 12.37
C GLY A 181 20.24 -7.01 12.35
N ARG A 182 20.90 -6.76 11.22
CA ARG A 182 22.32 -7.11 11.04
C ARG A 182 23.28 -6.06 11.61
N VAL A 183 22.94 -4.76 11.46
CA VAL A 183 23.84 -3.66 11.85
C VAL A 183 23.56 -3.14 13.24
N MET A 184 22.28 -3.02 13.61
CA MET A 184 21.87 -2.49 14.91
C MET A 184 21.60 -3.58 15.94
N GLY A 185 21.60 -4.86 15.56
CA GLY A 185 21.35 -6.00 16.46
C GLY A 185 19.93 -6.02 17.04
N GLN A 186 18.97 -5.32 16.41
CA GLN A 186 17.59 -5.25 16.89
C GLN A 186 16.69 -6.18 16.08
N GLY A 187 15.67 -6.76 16.74
CA GLY A 187 14.69 -7.60 16.10
C GLY A 187 13.63 -6.80 15.34
N LEU A 188 12.61 -7.53 14.82
CA LEU A 188 11.51 -6.95 14.06
C LEU A 188 10.79 -5.83 14.81
N GLY A 189 10.61 -5.96 16.13
CA GLY A 189 9.97 -4.94 16.95
C GLY A 189 10.72 -3.62 16.96
N GLY A 190 12.04 -3.63 17.04
CA GLY A 190 12.87 -2.43 16.95
C GLY A 190 12.76 -1.77 15.58
N ALA A 191 12.85 -2.56 14.49
CA ALA A 191 12.67 -2.07 13.14
C ALA A 191 11.28 -1.45 12.90
N SER A 192 10.24 -2.12 13.41
CA SER A 192 8.84 -1.64 13.30
C SER A 192 8.61 -0.35 14.09
N THR A 193 9.19 -0.23 15.29
CA THR A 193 9.10 0.99 16.10
C THR A 193 9.73 2.19 15.39
N CYS A 194 10.92 2.02 14.81
CA CYS A 194 11.57 3.07 14.04
C CYS A 194 10.73 3.52 12.83
N LEU A 195 10.15 2.56 12.08
CA LEU A 195 9.26 2.88 10.96
C LEU A 195 7.97 3.56 11.43
N LEU A 196 7.44 3.20 12.59
CA LEU A 196 6.26 3.83 13.18
C LEU A 196 6.52 5.30 13.51
N VAL A 197 7.65 5.60 14.14
CA VAL A 197 8.06 6.98 14.42
C VAL A 197 8.28 7.77 13.13
N ALA A 198 8.94 7.17 12.13
CA ALA A 198 9.14 7.79 10.81
C ALA A 198 7.81 8.08 10.10
N THR A 199 6.86 7.14 10.12
CA THR A 199 5.53 7.30 9.54
C THR A 199 4.73 8.39 10.27
N GLY A 200 4.78 8.43 11.59
CA GLY A 200 4.16 9.48 12.40
C GLY A 200 4.74 10.86 12.05
N GLY A 201 6.06 10.97 11.95
CA GLY A 201 6.74 12.18 11.52
C GLY A 201 6.34 12.63 10.11
N ALA A 202 6.20 11.69 9.17
CA ALA A 202 5.74 11.98 7.82
C ALA A 202 4.31 12.55 7.80
N ILE A 203 3.38 11.95 8.55
CA ILE A 203 1.99 12.42 8.65
C ILE A 203 1.93 13.83 9.21
N VAL A 204 2.67 14.12 10.27
CA VAL A 204 2.75 15.48 10.86
C VAL A 204 3.33 16.48 9.85
N SER A 205 4.30 16.05 9.04
CA SER A 205 4.94 16.90 8.01
C SER A 205 4.02 17.22 6.84
N TYR A 206 3.00 16.39 6.56
CA TYR A 206 2.08 16.64 5.44
C TYR A 206 1.29 17.94 5.61
N ILE A 207 0.94 18.35 6.84
CA ILE A 207 0.19 19.57 7.09
C ILE A 207 0.99 20.83 6.66
N PRO A 208 2.19 21.08 7.19
CA PRO A 208 2.97 22.26 6.80
C PRO A 208 3.43 22.23 5.33
N VAL A 209 3.78 21.04 4.82
CA VAL A 209 4.17 20.88 3.40
C VAL A 209 2.99 21.16 2.47
N GLY A 210 1.79 20.70 2.79
CA GLY A 210 0.57 21.00 2.02
C GLY A 210 0.24 22.48 2.01
N GLN A 211 0.38 23.19 3.15
CA GLN A 211 0.18 24.63 3.24
C GLN A 211 1.24 25.41 2.45
N LEU A 212 2.49 24.98 2.51
CA LEU A 212 3.59 25.60 1.77
C LEU A 212 3.39 25.42 0.26
N ALA A 213 3.04 24.21 -0.17
CA ALA A 213 2.77 23.89 -1.58
C ALA A 213 1.57 24.70 -2.15
N SER A 214 0.56 24.97 -1.33
CA SER A 214 -0.58 25.81 -1.75
C SER A 214 -0.20 27.28 -1.90
N LYS A 215 0.75 27.78 -1.10
CA LYS A 215 1.23 29.18 -1.17
C LYS A 215 2.23 29.41 -2.31
N ILE A 216 3.14 28.48 -2.53
CA ILE A 216 4.21 28.62 -3.55
C ILE A 216 3.70 28.22 -4.94
N GLY A 217 2.63 27.44 -5.02
CA GLY A 217 2.13 26.85 -6.26
C GLY A 217 2.82 25.53 -6.60
N ARG A 218 2.07 24.65 -7.27
CA ARG A 218 2.51 23.26 -7.59
C ARG A 218 3.60 23.19 -8.68
N LYS A 219 3.94 24.30 -9.33
CA LYS A 219 4.91 24.36 -10.46
C LYS A 219 6.20 25.09 -10.13
N LYS A 220 6.41 25.47 -8.88
CA LYS A 220 7.66 26.13 -8.44
C LYS A 220 8.47 25.23 -7.52
#